data_0a1cbb4a90fed0daf0cdcfc2b4218ad5
#
_entry.id   0a1cbb4a90fed0daf0cdcfc2b4218ad5
#
_cell.length_a   1.000
_cell.length_b   1.000
_cell.length_c   1.000
_cell.angle_alpha   90.00
_cell.angle_beta   90.00
_cell.angle_gamma   90.00
#
_symmetry.space_group_name_H-M   'P 1'
#
loop_
_entity.id
_entity.type
_entity.pdbx_description
1 polymer ?
#
loop_
_entity_poly.entity_id
_entity_poly.type
_entity_poly.pdbx_seq_one_letter_code
_entity_poly.pdbx_strand_id
1 'polypeptide(L)'
;KVRNLIDQEDFQEVFPGIELSSDSKAAGRWNTNKKGDYFAIGVGGAVTGKGADVLIIDDPHSEQEAAIGAYNPEVYDKVYEWYTSGPRQRLQPGGSIIVVMTRWSVRDLTGQIIKSATQRQGADEWEVIELPAIMPSGDPLWPEFWPKEQLESLKAELPVSKWSAQYQQDPTSEEGALIKREWWREWEHESPPPCEAIIQSWDTAFLKTQRADYSACTTWGVFNHPNDQGETVPNLILLDAYKEKLEFPELKRAAYEKYWEYEPDQMIVEAKAA
;
A
#
# COMPACT_ATOMS: atom_id res chain seq x y z
N LYS A 1 -10.44 23.97 -12.98
CA LYS A 1 -10.43 24.44 -11.57
C LYS A 1 -9.11 25.15 -11.23
N VAL A 2 -7.94 24.52 -11.40
CA VAL A 2 -6.61 25.07 -11.06
C VAL A 2 -6.37 26.45 -11.72
N ARG A 3 -6.67 26.60 -13.00
CA ARG A 3 -6.51 27.87 -13.72
C ARG A 3 -7.23 29.06 -13.02
N ASN A 4 -8.44 28.80 -12.50
CA ASN A 4 -9.25 29.86 -11.89
C ASN A 4 -8.74 30.28 -10.50
N LEU A 5 -7.84 29.49 -9.88
CA LEU A 5 -7.21 29.86 -8.61
C LEU A 5 -6.26 31.03 -8.77
N ILE A 6 -5.65 31.20 -9.93
CA ILE A 6 -4.64 32.25 -10.18
C ILE A 6 -5.25 33.67 -10.03
N ASP A 7 -6.53 33.81 -10.37
CA ASP A 7 -7.24 35.10 -10.29
C ASP A 7 -7.88 35.35 -8.90
N GLN A 8 -7.72 34.42 -7.93
CA GLN A 8 -8.28 34.56 -6.58
C GLN A 8 -7.36 35.39 -5.68
N GLU A 9 -7.96 36.13 -4.75
CA GLU A 9 -7.25 36.98 -3.80
C GLU A 9 -6.23 36.20 -2.98
N ASP A 10 -6.62 35.03 -2.42
CA ASP A 10 -5.75 34.17 -1.63
C ASP A 10 -4.48 33.75 -2.41
N PHE A 11 -4.64 33.48 -3.72
CA PHE A 11 -3.50 33.12 -4.56
C PHE A 11 -2.60 34.34 -4.79
N GLN A 12 -3.18 35.51 -5.01
CA GLN A 12 -2.44 36.77 -5.24
C GLN A 12 -1.73 37.28 -3.98
N GLU A 13 -2.24 36.94 -2.79
CA GLU A 13 -1.52 37.21 -1.53
C GLU A 13 -0.24 36.38 -1.42
N VAL A 14 -0.26 35.13 -1.83
CA VAL A 14 0.89 34.20 -1.77
C VAL A 14 1.86 34.45 -2.94
N PHE A 15 1.31 34.69 -4.14
CA PHE A 15 2.06 34.84 -5.39
C PHE A 15 1.71 36.14 -6.12
N PRO A 16 2.08 37.32 -5.57
CA PRO A 16 1.66 38.61 -6.12
C PRO A 16 2.21 38.82 -7.53
N GLY A 17 1.32 39.30 -8.42
CA GLY A 17 1.67 39.64 -9.80
C GLY A 17 1.89 38.43 -10.72
N ILE A 18 1.48 37.22 -10.33
CA ILE A 18 1.38 36.10 -11.25
C ILE A 18 0.00 36.09 -11.90
N GLU A 19 -0.04 36.22 -13.22
CA GLU A 19 -1.26 36.30 -14.01
C GLU A 19 -1.23 35.28 -15.14
N LEU A 20 -2.40 34.93 -15.65
CA LEU A 20 -2.51 34.14 -16.88
C LEU A 20 -2.04 34.95 -18.08
N SER A 21 -1.25 34.31 -18.95
CA SER A 21 -0.86 34.91 -20.22
C SER A 21 -2.10 35.16 -21.10
N SER A 22 -2.17 36.28 -21.80
CA SER A 22 -3.34 36.68 -22.58
C SER A 22 -3.68 35.75 -23.75
N ASP A 23 -2.67 35.05 -24.25
CA ASP A 23 -2.72 34.19 -25.46
C ASP A 23 -2.81 32.69 -25.15
N SER A 24 -2.83 32.29 -23.88
CA SER A 24 -2.78 30.88 -23.49
C SER A 24 -3.67 30.60 -22.29
N LYS A 25 -4.98 30.45 -22.52
CA LYS A 25 -6.01 30.29 -21.46
C LYS A 25 -6.88 29.04 -21.60
N ALA A 26 -6.43 28.02 -22.30
CA ALA A 26 -7.18 26.75 -22.43
C ALA A 26 -7.32 26.04 -21.07
N ALA A 27 -8.38 25.28 -20.87
CA ALA A 27 -8.68 24.64 -19.57
C ALA A 27 -7.59 23.66 -19.11
N GLY A 28 -7.02 22.89 -20.03
CA GLY A 28 -5.99 21.89 -19.74
C GLY A 28 -4.56 22.33 -20.10
N ARG A 29 -4.41 23.57 -20.65
CA ARG A 29 -3.09 24.12 -21.01
C ARG A 29 -3.10 25.63 -20.97
N TRP A 30 -2.25 26.21 -20.16
CA TRP A 30 -2.11 27.64 -20.05
C TRP A 30 -0.71 28.05 -19.59
N ASN A 31 -0.37 29.28 -19.81
CA ASN A 31 0.91 29.87 -19.43
C ASN A 31 0.69 31.03 -18.48
N THR A 32 1.70 31.36 -17.68
CA THR A 32 1.72 32.56 -16.86
C THR A 32 2.55 33.66 -17.52
N ASN A 33 2.34 34.92 -17.11
CA ASN A 33 3.15 36.07 -17.48
C ASN A 33 4.62 35.93 -17.03
N LYS A 34 4.94 34.98 -16.16
CA LYS A 34 6.30 34.64 -15.69
C LYS A 34 6.91 33.44 -16.44
N LYS A 35 6.34 33.05 -17.58
CA LYS A 35 6.76 31.90 -18.42
C LYS A 35 6.56 30.53 -17.78
N GLY A 36 5.74 30.43 -16.74
CA GLY A 36 5.28 29.12 -16.26
C GLY A 36 4.34 28.46 -17.29
N ASP A 37 4.47 27.18 -17.52
CA ASP A 37 3.61 26.37 -18.40
C ASP A 37 2.89 25.31 -17.56
N TYR A 38 1.57 25.27 -17.67
CA TYR A 38 0.73 24.23 -17.04
C TYR A 38 0.10 23.38 -18.14
N PHE A 39 0.22 22.06 -17.98
CA PHE A 39 -0.37 21.10 -18.90
C PHE A 39 -1.01 19.96 -18.12
N ALA A 40 -2.30 19.70 -18.33
CA ALA A 40 -3.05 18.61 -17.72
C ALA A 40 -3.65 17.68 -18.79
N ILE A 41 -3.53 16.39 -18.53
CA ILE A 41 -4.10 15.31 -19.37
C ILE A 41 -4.64 14.20 -18.46
N GLY A 42 -5.53 13.39 -19.00
CA GLY A 42 -5.92 12.15 -18.34
C GLY A 42 -4.88 11.05 -18.53
N VAL A 43 -4.96 10.03 -17.69
CA VAL A 43 -4.16 8.81 -17.80
C VAL A 43 -4.35 8.19 -19.19
N GLY A 44 -3.26 7.68 -19.79
CA GLY A 44 -3.24 7.20 -21.17
C GLY A 44 -3.08 8.30 -22.22
N GLY A 45 -3.18 9.58 -21.86
CA GLY A 45 -2.97 10.70 -22.77
C GLY A 45 -1.50 10.86 -23.19
N ALA A 46 -1.28 11.43 -24.37
CA ALA A 46 0.06 11.64 -24.92
C ALA A 46 0.75 12.87 -24.30
N VAL A 47 1.93 12.67 -23.73
CA VAL A 47 2.80 13.72 -23.16
C VAL A 47 3.99 14.07 -24.05
N THR A 48 3.92 13.74 -25.33
CA THR A 48 5.04 13.98 -26.27
C THR A 48 5.36 15.45 -26.45
N GLY A 49 6.66 15.78 -26.53
CA GLY A 49 7.13 17.14 -26.76
C GLY A 49 7.00 18.10 -25.59
N LYS A 50 6.74 17.62 -24.39
CA LYS A 50 6.66 18.42 -23.17
C LYS A 50 7.73 17.97 -22.18
N GLY A 51 8.44 18.94 -21.57
CA GLY A 51 9.24 18.73 -20.36
C GLY A 51 8.46 19.18 -19.14
N ALA A 52 8.79 18.67 -17.97
CA ALA A 52 8.18 19.06 -16.70
C ALA A 52 9.25 19.21 -15.62
N ASP A 53 9.22 20.31 -14.88
CA ASP A 53 10.00 20.49 -13.66
C ASP A 53 9.29 19.87 -12.46
N VAL A 54 7.95 19.84 -12.50
CA VAL A 54 7.10 19.17 -11.52
C VAL A 54 6.07 18.34 -12.26
N LEU A 55 6.04 17.04 -11.98
CA LEU A 55 5.04 16.09 -12.46
C LEU A 55 4.09 15.76 -11.30
N ILE A 56 2.81 16.12 -11.45
CA ILE A 56 1.78 15.77 -10.48
C ILE A 56 0.87 14.70 -11.09
N ILE A 57 0.72 13.59 -10.40
CA ILE A 57 -0.21 12.51 -10.75
C ILE A 57 -1.27 12.46 -9.65
N ASP A 58 -2.50 12.79 -10.02
CA ASP A 58 -3.63 12.93 -9.11
C ASP A 58 -4.69 11.88 -9.47
N ASP A 59 -5.01 11.01 -8.53
CA ASP A 59 -5.97 9.90 -8.65
C ASP A 59 -5.90 9.16 -10.01
N PRO A 60 -4.78 8.48 -10.32
CA PRO A 60 -4.57 7.85 -11.62
C PRO A 60 -5.46 6.63 -11.87
N HIS A 61 -6.13 6.11 -10.85
CA HIS A 61 -7.06 4.98 -10.94
C HIS A 61 -8.47 5.42 -10.62
N SER A 62 -9.44 4.90 -11.38
CA SER A 62 -10.86 5.10 -11.12
C SER A 62 -11.46 3.93 -10.32
N GLU A 63 -12.62 4.17 -9.68
CA GLU A 63 -13.39 3.11 -9.03
C GLU A 63 -13.77 1.96 -9.99
N GLN A 64 -14.02 2.29 -11.27
CA GLN A 64 -14.35 1.30 -12.29
C GLN A 64 -13.13 0.41 -12.62
N GLU A 65 -11.95 1.00 -12.75
CA GLU A 65 -10.71 0.25 -12.93
C GLU A 65 -10.38 -0.61 -11.71
N ALA A 66 -10.61 -0.09 -10.51
CA ALA A 66 -10.42 -0.86 -9.28
C ALA A 66 -11.38 -2.07 -9.20
N ALA A 67 -12.63 -1.90 -9.62
CA ALA A 67 -13.59 -3.00 -9.70
C ALA A 67 -13.17 -4.07 -10.72
N ILE A 68 -12.61 -3.66 -11.86
CA ILE A 68 -12.03 -4.59 -12.85
C ILE A 68 -10.76 -5.22 -12.30
N GLY A 69 -9.94 -4.47 -11.59
CA GLY A 69 -8.67 -4.90 -11.02
C GLY A 69 -8.79 -6.07 -10.04
N ALA A 70 -9.97 -6.25 -9.42
CA ALA A 70 -10.26 -7.42 -8.58
C ALA A 70 -10.25 -8.74 -9.37
N TYR A 71 -10.51 -8.69 -10.68
CA TYR A 71 -10.55 -9.88 -11.57
C TYR A 71 -9.43 -9.87 -12.59
N ASN A 72 -8.97 -8.69 -12.98
CA ASN A 72 -7.92 -8.49 -13.97
C ASN A 72 -6.94 -7.40 -13.52
N PRO A 73 -5.89 -7.77 -12.78
CA PRO A 73 -4.88 -6.84 -12.27
C PRO A 73 -4.07 -6.10 -13.35
N GLU A 74 -4.13 -6.53 -14.60
CA GLU A 74 -3.45 -5.86 -15.73
C GLU A 74 -3.88 -4.40 -15.92
N VAL A 75 -5.05 -4.01 -15.42
CA VAL A 75 -5.49 -2.61 -15.46
C VAL A 75 -4.53 -1.69 -14.71
N TYR A 76 -3.99 -2.16 -13.61
CA TYR A 76 -2.98 -1.41 -12.84
C TYR A 76 -1.62 -1.35 -13.55
N ASP A 77 -1.24 -2.44 -14.20
CA ASP A 77 0.02 -2.52 -14.98
C ASP A 77 0.01 -1.53 -16.13
N LYS A 78 -1.14 -1.31 -16.80
CA LYS A 78 -1.28 -0.32 -17.87
C LYS A 78 -1.02 1.11 -17.40
N VAL A 79 -1.46 1.45 -16.19
CA VAL A 79 -1.21 2.78 -15.61
C VAL A 79 0.28 2.95 -15.27
N TYR A 80 0.91 1.91 -14.72
CA TYR A 80 2.34 1.93 -14.45
C TYR A 80 3.18 1.99 -15.73
N GLU A 81 2.80 1.25 -16.79
CA GLU A 81 3.43 1.33 -18.09
C GLU A 81 3.32 2.73 -18.70
N TRP A 82 2.12 3.32 -18.67
CA TRP A 82 1.92 4.70 -19.12
C TRP A 82 2.81 5.67 -18.34
N TYR A 83 2.87 5.55 -17.02
CA TYR A 83 3.74 6.36 -16.17
C TYR A 83 5.20 6.27 -16.60
N THR A 84 5.73 5.06 -16.74
CA THR A 84 7.15 4.83 -17.02
C THR A 84 7.54 5.15 -18.46
N SER A 85 6.66 4.89 -19.43
CA SER A 85 6.92 5.11 -20.86
C SER A 85 6.68 6.56 -21.30
N GLY A 86 5.86 7.31 -20.59
CA GLY A 86 5.43 8.67 -20.94
C GLY A 86 5.87 9.71 -19.92
N PRO A 87 5.06 9.99 -18.88
CA PRO A 87 5.26 11.12 -17.96
C PRO A 87 6.62 11.12 -17.27
N ARG A 88 7.08 9.95 -16.75
CA ARG A 88 8.37 9.85 -16.06
C ARG A 88 9.55 10.30 -16.93
N GLN A 89 9.50 10.00 -18.22
CA GLN A 89 10.56 10.38 -19.17
C GLN A 89 10.54 11.86 -19.56
N ARG A 90 9.54 12.61 -19.12
CA ARG A 90 9.42 14.06 -19.36
C ARG A 90 9.95 14.92 -18.22
N LEU A 91 10.27 14.30 -17.10
CA LEU A 91 10.86 15.02 -15.98
C LEU A 91 12.22 15.58 -16.37
N GLN A 92 12.41 16.88 -16.17
CA GLN A 92 13.68 17.54 -16.39
C GLN A 92 14.69 17.16 -15.29
N PRO A 93 16.00 17.26 -15.55
CA PRO A 93 17.01 17.07 -14.52
C PRO A 93 16.75 17.98 -13.29
N GLY A 94 16.68 17.39 -12.10
CA GLY A 94 16.35 18.08 -10.87
C GLY A 94 14.85 18.32 -10.63
N GLY A 95 13.98 17.84 -11.53
CA GLY A 95 12.54 17.92 -11.36
C GLY A 95 12.01 16.93 -10.31
N SER A 96 10.80 17.19 -9.85
CA SER A 96 10.13 16.41 -8.78
C SER A 96 8.87 15.73 -9.28
N ILE A 97 8.54 14.59 -8.67
CA ILE A 97 7.29 13.86 -8.93
C ILE A 97 6.47 13.82 -7.64
N ILE A 98 5.19 14.17 -7.76
CA ILE A 98 4.22 14.09 -6.67
C ILE A 98 3.11 13.15 -7.13
N VAL A 99 2.84 12.10 -6.36
CA VAL A 99 1.71 11.19 -6.59
C VAL A 99 0.75 11.33 -5.43
N VAL A 100 -0.47 11.72 -5.73
CA VAL A 100 -1.57 11.83 -4.76
C VAL A 100 -2.66 10.87 -5.20
N MET A 101 -3.02 9.91 -4.36
CA MET A 101 -4.07 8.96 -4.71
C MET A 101 -4.60 8.19 -3.50
N THR A 102 -5.83 7.74 -3.61
CA THR A 102 -6.35 6.68 -2.75
C THR A 102 -5.74 5.34 -3.15
N ARG A 103 -5.40 4.51 -2.17
CA ARG A 103 -4.90 3.16 -2.45
C ARG A 103 -6.06 2.23 -2.87
N TRP A 104 -5.79 1.36 -3.83
CA TRP A 104 -6.77 0.42 -4.36
C TRP A 104 -6.29 -1.03 -4.29
N SER A 105 -5.01 -1.25 -4.55
CA SER A 105 -4.39 -2.57 -4.63
C SER A 105 -2.89 -2.46 -4.33
N VAL A 106 -2.28 -3.57 -3.95
CA VAL A 106 -0.81 -3.69 -3.88
C VAL A 106 -0.15 -3.48 -5.26
N ARG A 107 -0.93 -3.63 -6.35
CA ARG A 107 -0.49 -3.43 -7.74
C ARG A 107 -0.87 -2.06 -8.31
N ASP A 108 -1.51 -1.18 -7.55
CA ASP A 108 -1.77 0.19 -8.00
C ASP A 108 -0.48 0.96 -8.29
N LEU A 109 -0.59 2.14 -8.89
CA LEU A 109 0.59 2.92 -9.29
C LEU A 109 1.57 3.12 -8.13
N THR A 110 1.08 3.53 -6.95
CA THR A 110 1.92 3.73 -5.76
C THR A 110 2.59 2.44 -5.31
N GLY A 111 1.85 1.32 -5.28
CA GLY A 111 2.40 0.02 -4.92
C GLY A 111 3.54 -0.42 -5.85
N GLN A 112 3.38 -0.23 -7.17
CA GLN A 112 4.42 -0.56 -8.14
C GLN A 112 5.62 0.38 -8.08
N ILE A 113 5.40 1.68 -7.83
CA ILE A 113 6.49 2.66 -7.62
C ILE A 113 7.31 2.28 -6.39
N ILE A 114 6.67 2.04 -5.25
CA ILE A 114 7.36 1.65 -4.00
C ILE A 114 8.12 0.34 -4.20
N LYS A 115 7.49 -0.67 -4.81
CA LYS A 115 8.13 -1.94 -5.12
C LYS A 115 9.37 -1.75 -6.01
N SER A 116 9.27 -0.93 -7.05
CA SER A 116 10.39 -0.64 -7.93
C SER A 116 11.52 0.09 -7.20
N ALA A 117 11.20 1.06 -6.34
CA ALA A 117 12.15 1.83 -5.56
C ALA A 117 12.91 0.95 -4.53
N THR A 118 12.26 -0.07 -3.97
CA THR A 118 12.89 -0.97 -2.99
C THR A 118 13.70 -2.09 -3.64
N GLN A 119 13.34 -2.52 -4.85
CA GLN A 119 13.96 -3.69 -5.50
C GLN A 119 15.09 -3.33 -6.48
N ARG A 120 15.16 -2.09 -6.96
CA ARG A 120 16.12 -1.69 -7.99
C ARG A 120 17.17 -0.74 -7.43
N GLN A 121 18.44 -1.12 -7.54
CA GLN A 121 19.54 -0.24 -7.19
C GLN A 121 19.57 0.98 -8.12
N GLY A 122 19.68 2.18 -7.53
CA GLY A 122 19.69 3.44 -8.27
C GLY A 122 18.30 3.92 -8.74
N ALA A 123 17.21 3.33 -8.23
CA ALA A 123 15.87 3.86 -8.42
C ALA A 123 15.70 5.20 -7.68
N ASP A 124 14.67 5.97 -8.10
CA ASP A 124 14.32 7.23 -7.44
C ASP A 124 14.01 6.99 -5.95
N GLU A 125 14.44 7.91 -5.10
CA GLU A 125 14.06 7.92 -3.68
C GLU A 125 12.68 8.58 -3.53
N TRP A 126 11.81 7.96 -2.75
CA TRP A 126 10.46 8.42 -2.51
C TRP A 126 10.21 8.68 -1.03
N GLU A 127 9.68 9.84 -0.73
CA GLU A 127 9.03 10.10 0.54
C GLU A 127 7.57 9.63 0.43
N VAL A 128 7.14 8.75 1.32
CA VAL A 128 5.75 8.27 1.37
C VAL A 128 5.07 8.84 2.60
N ILE A 129 3.97 9.58 2.37
CA ILE A 129 3.11 10.12 3.41
C ILE A 129 1.82 9.30 3.39
N GLU A 130 1.57 8.55 4.44
CA GLU A 130 0.37 7.73 4.60
C GLU A 130 -0.57 8.43 5.59
N LEU A 131 -1.82 8.60 5.20
CA LEU A 131 -2.86 9.28 5.97
C LEU A 131 -4.02 8.29 6.23
N PRO A 132 -3.85 7.33 7.16
CA PRO A 132 -4.92 6.37 7.48
C PRO A 132 -6.07 7.06 8.22
N ALA A 133 -7.30 6.66 7.93
CA ALA A 133 -8.49 7.25 8.58
C ALA A 133 -8.50 7.03 10.10
N ILE A 134 -7.99 5.90 10.56
CA ILE A 134 -7.74 5.61 11.98
C ILE A 134 -6.25 5.41 12.16
N MET A 135 -5.66 6.26 13.00
CA MET A 135 -4.24 6.25 13.33
C MET A 135 -3.85 5.00 14.15
N PRO A 136 -2.57 4.62 14.21
CA PRO A 136 -2.10 3.54 15.09
C PRO A 136 -2.45 3.73 16.59
N SER A 137 -2.69 4.97 17.02
CA SER A 137 -3.21 5.27 18.36
C SER A 137 -4.66 4.80 18.58
N GLY A 138 -5.38 4.47 17.52
CA GLY A 138 -6.80 4.15 17.53
C GLY A 138 -7.73 5.37 17.44
N ASP A 139 -7.17 6.56 17.22
CA ASP A 139 -7.91 7.80 17.03
C ASP A 139 -8.11 8.11 15.56
N PRO A 140 -9.20 8.80 15.17
CA PRO A 140 -9.35 9.31 13.82
C PRO A 140 -8.23 10.27 13.44
N LEU A 141 -7.82 10.26 12.16
CA LEU A 141 -6.86 11.24 11.63
C LEU A 141 -7.40 12.68 11.74
N TRP A 142 -8.70 12.85 11.52
CA TRP A 142 -9.38 14.15 11.56
C TRP A 142 -10.72 14.05 12.30
N PRO A 143 -10.68 14.04 13.65
CA PRO A 143 -11.86 13.77 14.48
C PRO A 143 -12.96 14.82 14.37
N GLU A 144 -12.62 16.09 14.03
CA GLU A 144 -13.60 17.16 13.86
C GLU A 144 -14.48 16.95 12.61
N PHE A 145 -13.97 16.26 11.59
CA PHE A 145 -14.68 15.98 10.35
C PHE A 145 -15.23 14.57 10.30
N TRP A 146 -14.45 13.58 10.75
CA TRP A 146 -14.79 12.17 10.81
C TRP A 146 -14.72 11.65 12.25
N PRO A 147 -15.81 11.78 13.04
CA PRO A 147 -15.89 11.17 14.37
C PRO A 147 -15.69 9.65 14.32
N LYS A 148 -15.10 9.10 15.37
CA LYS A 148 -14.75 7.67 15.44
C LYS A 148 -15.97 6.75 15.20
N GLU A 149 -17.12 7.08 15.78
CA GLU A 149 -18.35 6.31 15.63
C GLU A 149 -18.81 6.21 14.18
N GLN A 150 -18.62 7.27 13.40
CA GLN A 150 -18.96 7.27 11.97
C GLN A 150 -17.99 6.43 11.16
N LEU A 151 -16.69 6.47 11.48
CA LEU A 151 -15.68 5.62 10.83
C LEU A 151 -15.89 4.15 11.16
N GLU A 152 -16.26 3.81 12.40
CA GLU A 152 -16.59 2.44 12.81
C GLU A 152 -17.85 1.92 12.10
N SER A 153 -18.89 2.76 11.95
CA SER A 153 -20.09 2.41 11.19
C SER A 153 -19.76 2.13 9.74
N LEU A 154 -18.99 3.01 9.10
CA LEU A 154 -18.57 2.86 7.71
C LEU A 154 -17.69 1.62 7.51
N LYS A 155 -16.79 1.34 8.46
CA LYS A 155 -15.98 0.13 8.46
C LYS A 155 -16.81 -1.15 8.52
N ALA A 156 -17.91 -1.13 9.27
CA ALA A 156 -18.82 -2.27 9.37
C ALA A 156 -19.61 -2.55 8.07
N GLU A 157 -19.85 -1.52 7.26
CA GLU A 157 -20.59 -1.62 5.99
C GLU A 157 -19.69 -2.02 4.81
N LEU A 158 -18.39 -1.71 4.88
CA LEU A 158 -17.46 -1.96 3.78
C LEU A 158 -16.82 -3.35 3.84
N PRO A 159 -16.53 -3.97 2.69
CA PRO A 159 -15.64 -5.11 2.65
C PRO A 159 -14.28 -4.77 3.29
N VAL A 160 -13.72 -5.70 4.05
CA VAL A 160 -12.45 -5.52 4.78
C VAL A 160 -11.33 -5.03 3.87
N SER A 161 -11.23 -5.59 2.67
CA SER A 161 -10.23 -5.20 1.67
C SER A 161 -10.37 -3.75 1.22
N LYS A 162 -11.61 -3.28 0.99
CA LYS A 162 -11.88 -1.87 0.63
C LYS A 162 -11.53 -0.93 1.78
N TRP A 163 -11.94 -1.28 3.00
CA TRP A 163 -11.57 -0.49 4.17
C TRP A 163 -10.06 -0.40 4.33
N SER A 164 -9.35 -1.53 4.29
CA SER A 164 -7.89 -1.56 4.43
C SER A 164 -7.19 -0.74 3.34
N ALA A 165 -7.59 -0.88 2.09
CA ALA A 165 -6.96 -0.15 0.99
C ALA A 165 -7.27 1.35 1.04
N GLN A 166 -8.56 1.72 1.00
CA GLN A 166 -8.98 3.10 0.74
C GLN A 166 -8.92 3.98 2.00
N TYR A 167 -9.23 3.42 3.16
CA TYR A 167 -9.29 4.18 4.42
C TYR A 167 -8.05 4.01 5.28
N GLN A 168 -7.42 2.83 5.27
CA GLN A 168 -6.21 2.60 6.05
C GLN A 168 -4.92 2.71 5.22
N GLN A 169 -5.01 2.95 3.91
CA GLN A 169 -3.88 3.05 2.97
C GLN A 169 -3.02 1.77 2.92
N ASP A 170 -3.55 0.65 3.41
CA ASP A 170 -2.91 -0.66 3.47
C ASP A 170 -3.69 -1.67 2.62
N PRO A 171 -3.52 -1.65 1.28
CA PRO A 171 -4.17 -2.60 0.41
C PRO A 171 -3.63 -4.01 0.65
N THR A 172 -4.53 -4.91 1.00
CA THR A 172 -4.23 -6.33 1.10
C THR A 172 -4.38 -6.99 -0.26
N SER A 173 -3.55 -7.97 -0.55
CA SER A 173 -3.67 -8.79 -1.75
C SER A 173 -4.89 -9.72 -1.61
N GLU A 174 -6.05 -9.33 -2.15
CA GLU A 174 -7.21 -10.25 -2.21
C GLU A 174 -6.92 -11.49 -3.06
N GLU A 175 -6.12 -11.36 -4.11
CA GLU A 175 -5.66 -12.48 -4.94
C GLU A 175 -4.62 -13.36 -4.24
N GLY A 176 -4.02 -12.89 -3.16
CA GLY A 176 -2.99 -13.60 -2.39
C GLY A 176 -3.48 -14.27 -1.13
N ALA A 177 -4.73 -14.14 -0.76
CA ALA A 177 -5.29 -14.91 0.33
C ALA A 177 -5.51 -16.37 -0.14
N LEU A 178 -4.38 -17.11 -0.26
CA LEU A 178 -4.41 -18.56 -0.41
C LEU A 178 -5.26 -19.22 0.70
N ILE A 179 -5.41 -18.50 1.83
CA ILE A 179 -6.20 -18.94 2.98
C ILE A 179 -7.33 -17.94 3.18
N LYS A 180 -8.55 -18.34 2.83
CA LYS A 180 -9.74 -17.48 2.98
C LYS A 180 -10.18 -17.44 4.44
N ARG A 181 -10.72 -16.29 4.90
CA ARG A 181 -11.21 -16.12 6.25
C ARG A 181 -12.28 -17.16 6.64
N GLU A 182 -13.14 -17.52 5.71
CA GLU A 182 -14.19 -18.53 5.89
C GLU A 182 -13.66 -19.96 6.19
N TRP A 183 -12.37 -20.21 5.94
CA TRP A 183 -11.72 -21.49 6.25
C TRP A 183 -11.20 -21.55 7.68
N TRP A 184 -11.09 -20.39 8.35
CA TRP A 184 -10.67 -20.34 9.73
C TRP A 184 -11.83 -20.78 10.63
N ARG A 185 -11.55 -21.72 11.54
CA ARG A 185 -12.44 -22.11 12.62
C ARG A 185 -11.83 -21.68 13.93
N GLU A 186 -12.65 -21.26 14.88
CA GLU A 186 -12.20 -20.91 16.21
C GLU A 186 -12.09 -22.20 17.04
N TRP A 187 -11.02 -22.29 17.83
CA TRP A 187 -10.84 -23.37 18.78
C TRP A 187 -11.62 -23.03 20.06
N GLU A 188 -12.61 -23.83 20.42
CA GLU A 188 -13.57 -23.53 21.49
C GLU A 188 -13.06 -23.82 22.90
N HIS A 189 -11.82 -24.34 23.07
CA HIS A 189 -11.26 -24.72 24.36
C HIS A 189 -10.19 -23.73 24.81
N GLU A 190 -10.02 -23.57 26.14
CA GLU A 190 -9.04 -22.65 26.75
C GLU A 190 -7.58 -23.01 26.44
N SER A 191 -7.29 -24.28 26.19
CA SER A 191 -5.95 -24.75 25.86
C SER A 191 -5.89 -25.36 24.47
N PRO A 192 -4.78 -25.18 23.74
CA PRO A 192 -4.61 -25.84 22.44
C PRO A 192 -4.65 -27.36 22.59
N PRO A 193 -5.02 -28.11 21.55
CA PRO A 193 -4.97 -29.56 21.56
C PRO A 193 -3.53 -30.04 21.68
N PRO A 194 -3.32 -31.28 22.19
CA PRO A 194 -2.01 -31.94 22.11
C PRO A 194 -1.55 -31.99 20.65
N CYS A 195 -0.43 -31.37 20.35
CA CYS A 195 0.13 -31.34 19.00
C CYS A 195 1.15 -32.44 18.82
N GLU A 196 1.13 -33.12 17.66
CA GLU A 196 2.11 -34.14 17.27
C GLU A 196 3.41 -33.50 16.77
N ALA A 197 3.33 -32.30 16.22
CA ALA A 197 4.47 -31.51 15.80
C ALA A 197 4.17 -30.01 15.90
N ILE A 198 5.21 -29.18 16.12
CA ILE A 198 5.16 -27.74 16.10
C ILE A 198 6.06 -27.23 14.97
N ILE A 199 5.52 -26.34 14.14
CA ILE A 199 6.21 -25.78 12.97
C ILE A 199 6.21 -24.26 13.11
N GLN A 200 7.38 -23.63 12.98
CA GLN A 200 7.51 -22.18 12.84
C GLN A 200 7.85 -21.80 11.41
N SER A 201 7.17 -20.79 10.90
CA SER A 201 7.45 -20.22 9.58
C SER A 201 7.79 -18.74 9.73
N TRP A 202 8.96 -18.36 9.23
CA TRP A 202 9.51 -17.01 9.26
C TRP A 202 9.56 -16.40 7.86
N ASP A 203 8.92 -15.24 7.69
CA ASP A 203 9.15 -14.32 6.59
C ASP A 203 10.01 -13.16 7.12
N THR A 204 11.20 -12.98 6.55
CA THR A 204 12.19 -12.05 7.10
C THR A 204 12.47 -10.89 6.14
N ALA A 205 12.45 -9.65 6.66
CA ALA A 205 12.82 -8.46 5.93
C ALA A 205 14.30 -8.11 6.13
N PHE A 206 15.05 -7.90 5.03
CA PHE A 206 16.51 -7.69 5.06
C PHE A 206 16.99 -6.26 4.80
N LEU A 207 16.11 -5.25 4.60
CA LEU A 207 16.55 -3.93 4.18
C LEU A 207 16.73 -2.94 5.33
N LYS A 208 17.91 -2.29 5.37
CA LYS A 208 18.32 -1.23 6.32
C LYS A 208 17.69 0.14 6.08
N THR A 209 16.54 0.26 5.44
CA THR A 209 15.89 1.56 5.21
C THR A 209 14.83 1.82 6.26
N GLN A 210 14.52 3.10 6.55
CA GLN A 210 13.42 3.51 7.44
C GLN A 210 12.04 2.95 7.03
N ARG A 211 11.95 2.26 5.90
CA ARG A 211 10.81 1.53 5.34
C ARG A 211 11.00 0.02 5.33
N ALA A 212 11.74 -0.53 6.30
CA ALA A 212 11.87 -1.98 6.40
C ALA A 212 10.47 -2.61 6.43
N ASP A 213 10.25 -3.63 5.58
CA ASP A 213 9.10 -4.50 5.68
C ASP A 213 9.06 -5.16 7.06
N TYR A 214 7.90 -5.61 7.45
CA TYR A 214 7.77 -6.38 8.70
C TYR A 214 8.46 -7.73 8.55
N SER A 215 9.15 -8.17 9.59
CA SER A 215 9.44 -9.58 9.79
C SER A 215 8.26 -10.23 10.51
N ALA A 216 7.85 -11.38 10.06
CA ALA A 216 6.72 -12.11 10.62
C ALA A 216 7.10 -13.56 10.94
N CYS A 217 6.52 -14.08 12.01
CA CYS A 217 6.60 -15.50 12.37
C CYS A 217 5.19 -16.02 12.67
N THR A 218 4.89 -17.22 12.17
CA THR A 218 3.70 -17.97 12.57
C THR A 218 4.12 -19.30 13.16
N THR A 219 3.55 -19.65 14.31
CA THR A 219 3.78 -20.92 15.01
C THR A 219 2.52 -21.79 14.91
N TRP A 220 2.66 -22.97 14.37
CA TRP A 220 1.57 -23.87 14.07
C TRP A 220 1.75 -25.19 14.80
N GLY A 221 0.66 -25.67 15.42
CA GLY A 221 0.57 -27.01 15.95
C GLY A 221 -0.14 -27.93 14.96
N VAL A 222 0.43 -29.11 14.71
CA VAL A 222 -0.21 -30.19 13.94
C VAL A 222 -0.90 -31.14 14.93
N PHE A 223 -2.20 -31.38 14.76
CA PHE A 223 -2.97 -32.26 15.63
C PHE A 223 -4.00 -33.04 14.85
N ASN A 224 -4.39 -34.18 15.35
CA ASN A 224 -5.41 -35.02 14.74
C ASN A 224 -6.80 -34.70 15.32
N HIS A 225 -7.79 -34.49 14.45
CA HIS A 225 -9.17 -34.23 14.85
C HIS A 225 -10.16 -34.94 13.90
N PRO A 226 -11.29 -35.44 14.39
CA PRO A 226 -12.32 -36.04 13.54
C PRO A 226 -12.91 -34.97 12.58
N ASN A 227 -13.05 -35.34 11.31
CA ASN A 227 -13.80 -34.54 10.33
C ASN A 227 -15.32 -34.75 10.48
N ASP A 228 -16.13 -34.10 9.68
CA ASP A 228 -17.59 -34.19 9.70
C ASP A 228 -18.10 -35.62 9.35
N GLN A 229 -17.25 -36.49 8.82
CA GLN A 229 -17.51 -37.90 8.49
C GLN A 229 -17.03 -38.84 9.59
N GLY A 230 -16.46 -38.33 10.67
CA GLY A 230 -15.93 -39.12 11.79
C GLY A 230 -14.53 -39.70 11.54
N GLU A 231 -13.86 -39.36 10.45
CA GLU A 231 -12.51 -39.82 10.16
C GLU A 231 -11.50 -38.87 10.82
N THR A 232 -10.51 -39.45 11.50
CA THR A 232 -9.43 -38.70 12.11
C THR A 232 -8.47 -38.20 11.03
N VAL A 233 -8.34 -36.89 10.89
CA VAL A 233 -7.51 -36.25 9.88
C VAL A 233 -6.56 -35.22 10.55
N PRO A 234 -5.37 -34.98 9.98
CA PRO A 234 -4.47 -33.96 10.49
C PRO A 234 -5.06 -32.56 10.25
N ASN A 235 -4.99 -31.75 11.30
CA ASN A 235 -5.41 -30.35 11.30
C ASN A 235 -4.25 -29.47 11.75
N LEU A 236 -4.37 -28.16 11.48
CA LEU A 236 -3.43 -27.16 11.93
C LEU A 236 -4.12 -26.19 12.88
N ILE A 237 -3.47 -25.87 13.98
CA ILE A 237 -3.87 -24.78 14.87
C ILE A 237 -2.79 -23.71 14.91
N LEU A 238 -3.19 -22.44 14.76
CA LEU A 238 -2.29 -21.32 14.94
C LEU A 238 -2.09 -21.09 16.44
N LEU A 239 -0.88 -21.31 16.93
CA LEU A 239 -0.50 -21.15 18.32
C LEU A 239 -0.04 -19.72 18.62
N ASP A 240 0.67 -19.08 17.65
CA ASP A 240 1.17 -17.72 17.76
C ASP A 240 1.33 -17.06 16.39
N ALA A 241 1.15 -15.75 16.35
CA ALA A 241 1.42 -14.92 15.19
C ALA A 241 2.15 -13.65 15.64
N TYR A 242 3.41 -13.55 15.25
CA TYR A 242 4.30 -12.43 15.57
C TYR A 242 4.60 -11.62 14.33
N LYS A 243 4.56 -10.28 14.43
CA LYS A 243 4.88 -9.37 13.32
C LYS A 243 5.48 -8.09 13.88
N GLU A 244 6.72 -7.77 13.50
CA GLU A 244 7.42 -6.57 13.96
C GLU A 244 8.42 -6.07 12.93
N LYS A 245 8.73 -4.76 12.97
CA LYS A 245 9.83 -4.17 12.18
C LYS A 245 11.11 -4.29 12.99
N LEU A 246 12.02 -5.14 12.56
CA LEU A 246 13.24 -5.48 13.29
C LEU A 246 14.47 -5.29 12.43
N GLU A 247 15.55 -4.79 13.05
CA GLU A 247 16.88 -4.93 12.48
C GLU A 247 17.40 -6.35 12.69
N PHE A 248 18.40 -6.75 11.89
CA PHE A 248 18.92 -8.13 11.91
C PHE A 248 19.32 -8.65 13.32
N PRO A 249 19.98 -7.86 14.20
CA PRO A 249 20.30 -8.33 15.56
C PRO A 249 19.04 -8.58 16.41
N GLU A 250 18.01 -7.77 16.24
CA GLU A 250 16.73 -7.88 16.94
C GLU A 250 15.92 -9.07 16.40
N LEU A 251 15.89 -9.22 15.07
CA LEU A 251 15.26 -10.37 14.42
C LEU A 251 15.88 -11.69 14.90
N LYS A 252 17.22 -11.76 15.01
CA LYS A 252 17.90 -12.94 15.52
C LYS A 252 17.49 -13.25 16.97
N ARG A 253 17.34 -12.20 17.81
CA ARG A 253 16.89 -12.36 19.20
C ARG A 253 15.45 -12.85 19.27
N ALA A 254 14.55 -12.23 18.52
CA ALA A 254 13.15 -12.62 18.45
C ALA A 254 12.99 -14.07 17.96
N ALA A 255 13.75 -14.48 16.93
CA ALA A 255 13.73 -15.86 16.46
C ALA A 255 14.22 -16.85 17.53
N TYR A 256 15.24 -16.46 18.30
CA TYR A 256 15.75 -17.28 19.40
C TYR A 256 14.73 -17.40 20.55
N GLU A 257 14.10 -16.29 20.93
CA GLU A 257 13.06 -16.24 21.98
C GLU A 257 11.85 -17.10 21.58
N LYS A 258 11.34 -16.93 20.36
CA LYS A 258 10.22 -17.72 19.83
C LYS A 258 10.54 -19.21 19.68
N TYR A 259 11.78 -19.55 19.36
CA TYR A 259 12.24 -20.94 19.34
C TYR A 259 12.12 -21.59 20.72
N TRP A 260 12.62 -20.94 21.76
CA TRP A 260 12.59 -21.49 23.12
C TRP A 260 11.19 -21.43 23.77
N GLU A 261 10.32 -20.53 23.30
CA GLU A 261 8.95 -20.43 23.79
C GLU A 261 8.10 -21.63 23.32
N TYR A 262 8.32 -22.07 22.09
CA TYR A 262 7.47 -23.11 21.45
C TYR A 262 8.20 -24.41 21.18
N GLU A 263 9.51 -24.47 21.26
CA GLU A 263 10.39 -25.62 20.96
C GLU A 263 9.96 -26.35 19.68
N PRO A 264 9.92 -25.65 18.51
CA PRO A 264 9.39 -26.22 17.28
C PRO A 264 10.23 -27.39 16.76
N ASP A 265 9.57 -28.42 16.24
CA ASP A 265 10.21 -29.54 15.56
C ASP A 265 10.83 -29.13 14.23
N GLN A 266 10.24 -28.10 13.59
CA GLN A 266 10.75 -27.51 12.34
C GLN A 266 10.65 -26.01 12.34
N MET A 267 11.72 -25.36 11.87
CA MET A 267 11.77 -23.94 11.59
C MET A 267 11.99 -23.73 10.09
N ILE A 268 11.04 -23.09 9.44
CA ILE A 268 11.08 -22.72 8.01
C ILE A 268 11.41 -21.24 7.93
N VAL A 269 12.44 -20.88 7.19
CA VAL A 269 12.82 -19.48 6.96
C VAL A 269 12.85 -19.24 5.45
N GLU A 270 12.15 -18.18 4.98
CA GLU A 270 12.18 -17.82 3.58
C GLU A 270 13.59 -17.40 3.16
N ALA A 271 14.18 -18.13 2.21
CA ALA A 271 15.45 -17.75 1.61
C ALA A 271 15.20 -16.74 0.49
N LYS A 272 15.42 -15.45 0.75
CA LYS A 272 15.48 -14.46 -0.32
C LYS A 272 16.84 -14.57 -0.99
N ALA A 273 16.85 -14.77 -2.31
CA ALA A 273 18.07 -14.74 -3.10
C ALA A 273 18.74 -13.36 -2.94
N ALA A 274 20.03 -13.36 -2.60
CA ALA A 274 20.85 -12.17 -2.47
C ALA A 274 21.12 -11.53 -3.84
#